data_9f5c0b29c984fe0989d0993d0d8a03e2
#
_entry.id   9f5c0b29c984fe0989d0993d0d8a03e2
#
_cell.length_a   1.000
_cell.length_b   1.000
_cell.length_c   1.000
_cell.angle_alpha   90.00
_cell.angle_beta   90.00
_cell.angle_gamma   90.00
#
_symmetry.space_group_name_H-M   'P 1'
#
loop_
_entity.id
_entity.type
_entity.pdbx_description
1 polymer ?
#
loop_
_entity_poly.entity_id
_entity_poly.type
_entity_poly.pdbx_seq_one_letter_code
_entity_poly.pdbx_strand_id
1 'polypeptide(L)'
;MCVLHADSPSPAALEAVSGRGATIRSNAELTHGSNVTLVHPAAGEIVAEVHAVSETGIELSFLGDEHAVAFALSAVAADMTR
;
A
#
# COMPACT_ATOMS: atom_id res chain seq x y z
N MET A 1 10.78 2.66 -2.43
CA MET A 1 10.24 1.55 -1.61
C MET A 1 9.32 2.11 -0.55
N CYS A 2 8.23 1.42 -0.28
CA CYS A 2 7.26 1.85 0.73
C CYS A 2 7.58 1.22 2.07
N VAL A 3 6.92 1.73 3.11
CA VAL A 3 6.95 1.13 4.44
C VAL A 3 5.52 0.79 4.83
N LEU A 4 5.32 -0.42 5.31
CA LEU A 4 4.03 -0.89 5.78
C LEU A 4 4.04 -0.88 7.31
N HIS A 5 3.13 -0.11 7.88
CA HIS A 5 2.97 -0.04 9.34
C HIS A 5 1.75 -0.88 9.75
N ALA A 6 2.03 -2.01 10.39
CA ALA A 6 1.02 -2.84 11.04
C ALA A 6 1.33 -2.82 12.55
N ASP A 7 1.74 -3.93 13.13
CA ASP A 7 2.21 -3.94 14.52
C ASP A 7 3.60 -3.31 14.62
N SER A 8 4.39 -3.43 13.55
CA SER A 8 5.70 -2.83 13.45
C SER A 8 5.94 -2.41 11.98
N PRO A 9 6.85 -1.45 11.74
CA PRO A 9 7.15 -1.05 10.37
C PRO A 9 7.91 -2.16 9.63
N SER A 10 7.55 -2.38 8.36
CA SER A 10 8.20 -3.37 7.52
C SER A 10 8.38 -2.78 6.12
N PRO A 11 9.49 -3.06 5.44
CA PRO A 11 9.66 -2.61 4.07
C PRO A 11 8.66 -3.32 3.15
N ALA A 12 8.19 -2.59 2.16
CA ALA A 12 7.22 -3.12 1.21
C ALA A 12 7.55 -2.60 -0.18
N ALA A 13 7.53 -3.49 -1.16
CA ALA A 13 7.69 -3.11 -2.56
C ALA A 13 6.31 -2.93 -3.18
N LEU A 14 6.06 -1.74 -3.73
CA LEU A 14 4.80 -1.45 -4.38
C LEU A 14 4.84 -1.98 -5.81
N GLU A 15 3.98 -2.95 -6.11
CA GLU A 15 3.94 -3.58 -7.42
C GLU A 15 2.86 -3.00 -8.32
N ALA A 16 1.74 -2.64 -7.74
CA ALA A 16 0.64 -2.03 -8.47
C ALA A 16 -0.16 -1.15 -7.53
N VAL A 17 -0.71 -0.06 -8.05
CA VAL A 17 -1.54 0.85 -7.26
C VAL A 17 -2.63 1.43 -8.13
N SER A 18 -3.80 1.62 -7.53
CA SER A 18 -4.95 2.26 -8.16
C SER A 18 -5.70 3.07 -7.10
N GLY A 19 -6.75 3.75 -7.50
CA GLY A 19 -7.59 4.50 -6.55
C GLY A 19 -8.33 3.60 -5.56
N ARG A 20 -8.35 2.30 -5.77
CA ARG A 20 -9.05 1.34 -4.89
C ARG A 20 -8.13 0.62 -3.93
N GLY A 21 -6.88 0.44 -4.30
CA GLY A 21 -5.97 -0.32 -3.47
C GLY A 21 -4.61 -0.50 -4.12
N ALA A 22 -3.83 -1.39 -3.56
CA ALA A 22 -2.48 -1.64 -4.03
C ALA A 22 -2.12 -3.12 -3.84
N THR A 23 -1.17 -3.57 -4.64
CA THR A 23 -0.53 -4.87 -4.46
C THR A 23 0.91 -4.61 -4.05
N ILE A 24 1.32 -5.18 -2.94
CA ILE A 24 2.67 -4.99 -2.41
C ILE A 24 3.32 -6.33 -2.13
N ARG A 25 4.65 -6.31 -2.05
CA ARG A 25 5.44 -7.42 -1.55
C ARG A 25 6.09 -7.01 -0.24
N SER A 26 5.90 -7.82 0.79
CA SER A 26 6.47 -7.56 2.09
C SER A 26 6.61 -8.87 2.86
N ASN A 27 7.56 -8.91 3.79
CA ASN A 27 7.72 -10.02 4.71
C ASN A 27 6.83 -9.90 5.93
N ALA A 28 6.02 -8.86 6.01
CA ALA A 28 5.12 -8.66 7.13
C ALA A 28 4.08 -9.77 7.20
N GLU A 29 3.82 -10.25 8.41
CA GLU A 29 2.76 -11.21 8.65
C GLU A 29 1.48 -10.42 8.92
N LEU A 30 0.54 -10.52 7.99
CA LEU A 30 -0.69 -9.75 8.06
C LEU A 30 -1.89 -10.67 8.12
N THR A 31 -2.93 -10.21 8.82
CA THR A 31 -4.20 -10.92 8.93
C THR A 31 -5.21 -10.29 7.99
N HIS A 32 -5.92 -11.13 7.24
CA HIS A 32 -7.01 -10.68 6.37
C HIS A 32 -8.02 -9.85 7.18
N GLY A 33 -8.37 -8.69 6.65
CA GLY A 33 -9.32 -7.79 7.28
C GLY A 33 -8.72 -6.81 8.27
N SER A 34 -7.43 -6.92 8.59
CA SER A 34 -6.79 -5.97 9.50
C SER A 34 -6.47 -4.65 8.78
N ASN A 35 -6.38 -3.57 9.54
CA ASN A 35 -6.03 -2.26 9.02
C ASN A 35 -4.53 -2.03 9.15
N VAL A 36 -3.95 -1.46 8.11
CA VAL A 36 -2.53 -1.12 8.07
C VAL A 36 -2.37 0.27 7.46
N THR A 37 -1.20 0.87 7.65
CA THR A 37 -0.87 2.14 7.01
C THR A 37 0.28 1.92 6.04
N LEU A 38 0.07 2.29 4.78
CA LEU A 38 1.11 2.22 3.76
C LEU A 38 1.72 3.61 3.59
N VAL A 39 3.04 3.70 3.71
CA VAL A 39 3.77 4.95 3.58
C VAL A 39 4.61 4.91 2.32
N HIS A 40 4.37 5.85 1.42
CA HIS A 40 5.12 6.01 0.18
C HIS A 40 5.97 7.26 0.28
N PRO A 41 7.25 7.20 -0.11
CA PRO A 41 8.15 8.37 0.07
C PRO A 41 7.71 9.63 -0.66
N ALA A 42 6.98 9.51 -1.77
CA ALA A 42 6.50 10.67 -2.52
C ALA A 42 5.03 10.94 -2.30
N ALA A 43 4.21 9.92 -2.08
CA ALA A 43 2.76 10.07 -2.00
C ALA A 43 2.23 10.28 -0.57
N GLY A 44 3.07 10.04 0.45
CA GLY A 44 2.63 10.14 1.82
C GLY A 44 2.08 8.82 2.34
N GLU A 45 1.13 8.87 3.25
CA GLU A 45 0.60 7.67 3.88
C GLU A 45 -0.89 7.50 3.63
N ILE A 46 -1.33 6.26 3.63
CA ILE A 46 -2.74 5.92 3.44
C ILE A 46 -3.08 4.71 4.29
N VAL A 47 -4.27 4.74 4.88
CA VAL A 47 -4.80 3.61 5.65
C VAL A 47 -5.46 2.64 4.68
N ALA A 48 -5.19 1.36 4.87
CA ALA A 48 -5.74 0.32 4.01
C ALA A 48 -6.15 -0.90 4.84
N GLU A 49 -7.03 -1.70 4.27
CA GLU A 49 -7.43 -2.98 4.84
C GLU A 49 -6.75 -4.09 4.06
N VAL A 50 -6.27 -5.11 4.74
CA VAL A 50 -5.68 -6.28 4.10
C VAL A 50 -6.80 -7.08 3.45
N HIS A 51 -6.84 -7.08 2.13
CA HIS A 51 -7.87 -7.76 1.36
C HIS A 51 -7.52 -9.22 1.08
N ALA A 52 -6.26 -9.48 0.75
CA ALA A 52 -5.80 -10.84 0.48
C ALA A 52 -4.30 -10.95 0.75
N VAL A 53 -3.87 -12.10 1.21
CA VAL A 53 -2.46 -12.41 1.42
C VAL A 53 -2.16 -13.70 0.67
N SER A 54 -1.14 -13.67 -0.18
CA SER A 54 -0.71 -14.84 -0.93
C SER A 54 0.81 -14.90 -0.99
N GLU A 55 1.34 -15.99 -1.51
CA GLU A 55 2.79 -16.14 -1.67
C GLU A 55 3.37 -15.13 -2.65
N THR A 56 2.54 -14.62 -3.58
CA THR A 56 2.98 -13.71 -4.61
C THR A 56 2.82 -12.24 -4.23
N GLY A 57 2.13 -11.93 -3.13
CA GLY A 57 1.96 -10.56 -2.70
C GLY A 57 0.80 -10.37 -1.76
N ILE A 58 0.63 -9.13 -1.34
CA ILE A 58 -0.43 -8.73 -0.43
C ILE A 58 -1.29 -7.71 -1.16
N GLU A 59 -2.59 -7.94 -1.19
CA GLU A 59 -3.54 -7.00 -1.77
C GLU A 59 -4.15 -6.16 -0.67
N LEU A 60 -4.03 -4.85 -0.82
CA LEU A 60 -4.59 -3.87 0.10
C LEU A 60 -5.76 -3.16 -0.55
N SER A 61 -6.82 -2.95 0.23
CA SER A 61 -7.98 -2.18 -0.17
C SER A 61 -7.95 -0.85 0.57
N PHE A 62 -7.92 0.26 -0.16
CA PHE A 62 -7.88 1.58 0.47
C PHE A 62 -9.23 1.92 1.07
N LEU A 63 -9.20 2.50 2.27
CA LEU A 63 -10.40 2.87 2.99
C LEU A 63 -10.88 4.28 2.68
N GLY A 64 -10.07 5.04 1.96
CA GLY A 64 -10.42 6.40 1.59
C GLY A 64 -11.04 6.47 0.20
N ASP A 65 -11.46 7.66 -0.16
CA ASP A 65 -12.02 7.98 -1.46
C ASP A 65 -11.08 8.91 -2.23
N GLU A 66 -11.21 10.23 -2.03
CA GLU A 66 -10.36 11.21 -2.71
C GLU A 66 -8.89 11.08 -2.30
N HIS A 67 -8.63 10.78 -1.03
CA HIS A 67 -7.27 10.60 -0.55
C HIS A 67 -6.60 9.39 -1.21
N ALA A 68 -7.35 8.31 -1.43
CA ALA A 68 -6.85 7.12 -2.11
C ALA A 68 -6.48 7.42 -3.56
N VAL A 69 -7.30 8.20 -4.25
CA VAL A 69 -7.03 8.60 -5.63
C VAL A 69 -5.78 9.49 -5.68
N ALA A 70 -5.68 10.45 -4.77
CA ALA A 70 -4.51 11.32 -4.71
C ALA A 70 -3.23 10.54 -4.42
N PHE A 71 -3.29 9.59 -3.49
CA PHE A 71 -2.17 8.72 -3.18
C PHE A 71 -1.73 7.93 -4.42
N ALA A 72 -2.69 7.32 -5.12
CA ALA A 72 -2.40 6.51 -6.30
C ALA A 72 -1.76 7.35 -7.40
N LEU A 73 -2.29 8.53 -7.67
CA LEU A 73 -1.74 9.42 -8.68
C LEU A 73 -0.32 9.86 -8.34
N SER A 74 -0.06 10.18 -7.08
CA SER A 74 1.27 10.61 -6.64
C SER A 74 2.28 9.46 -6.72
N ALA A 75 1.87 8.25 -6.36
CA ALA A 75 2.75 7.08 -6.42
C ALA A 75 3.10 6.73 -7.87
N VAL A 76 2.11 6.76 -8.76
CA VAL A 76 2.34 6.49 -10.18
C VAL A 76 3.24 7.56 -10.80
N ALA A 77 2.99 8.83 -10.49
CA ALA A 77 3.79 9.94 -10.99
C ALA A 77 5.25 9.82 -10.53
N ALA A 78 5.49 9.43 -9.30
CA ALA A 78 6.83 9.23 -8.78
C ALA A 78 7.58 8.13 -9.54
N ASP A 79 6.89 7.04 -9.88
CA ASP A 79 7.49 5.96 -10.66
C ASP A 79 7.78 6.38 -12.10
N MET A 80 6.99 7.27 -12.65
CA MET A 80 7.17 7.73 -14.03
C MET A 80 8.30 8.73 -14.20
N THR A 81 8.76 9.36 -13.13
CA THR A 81 9.79 10.40 -13.20
C THR A 81 11.21 9.89 -13.02
N ARG A 82 11.37 8.60 -12.92
CA ARG A 82 12.69 7.99 -12.76
C ARG A 82 13.49 7.97 -14.04
#